data_aa864af800dfa2fadad90161546ae24a
#
_entry.id   aa864af800dfa2fadad90161546ae24a
#
_cell.length_a   1.000
_cell.length_b   1.000
_cell.length_c   1.000
_cell.angle_alpha   90.00
_cell.angle_beta   90.00
_cell.angle_gamma   90.00
#
_symmetry.space_group_name_H-M   'P 1'
#
loop_
_entity.id
_entity.type
_entity.pdbx_description
1 polymer ?
#
loop_
_entity_poly.entity_id
_entity_poly.type
_entity_poly.pdbx_seq_one_letter_code
_entity_poly.pdbx_strand_id
1 'polypeptide(L)'
;MISKEFFKSSLVYAVVGALPLAASVLLLPFYTNLLSTADFGRLALYISFSFLIQILVSFGLDSYITVQYIEFKSDPALLRENMSAITTSFLVISAVFTLLSLFTGPVLFSLFFRDGSLSFYPWGFLSVLTAVFHGAFKLYTNLLIYQQRPGRYFWVNIINFLLVIGISLGGLYLFPRSLVGPMWGRLLSALALAAFSIHFLLRSYGVARGRAFVKGMVSYCSPLVIYSLLFWVLSYVDRFVINHFMRAEDVAVYDFAVKCTLLIEFFQTGLVSAIYPKVFGIWKEQKVPESSVQVNRYFNGFSAATLLVLPLFLMVVPALVPLVVHEEAYYAGFKFLPLLSLGFIGRTLFYMFLAPFYYFRKTRLLPRVLLFSSLLQLLLSVWFVKRWGLAGAVWINFIMKWVVAGFAFNECRKIFKFKFNRIKLIWLPLVYTLIFILAGRAAGPDDALLVYFGEALVSLALVVFVYRRELLLLLEQWRRKSRLSTAG
;
A
#
# COMPACT_ATOMS: atom_id res chain seq x y z
N MET A 1 6.40 27.74 13.38
CA MET A 1 7.60 26.88 13.18
C MET A 1 7.26 25.44 13.49
N ILE A 2 7.50 24.52 12.59
CA ILE A 2 7.37 23.07 12.86
C ILE A 2 8.57 22.70 13.73
N SER A 3 8.33 22.15 14.93
CA SER A 3 9.42 21.81 15.85
C SER A 3 10.31 20.70 15.26
N LYS A 4 11.59 20.72 15.59
CA LYS A 4 12.57 19.67 15.16
C LYS A 4 12.12 18.29 15.65
N GLU A 5 11.46 18.21 16.80
CA GLU A 5 10.86 16.99 17.39
C GLU A 5 9.68 16.47 16.58
N PHE A 6 8.81 17.36 16.07
CA PHE A 6 7.70 16.96 15.20
C PHE A 6 8.21 16.33 13.91
N PHE A 7 9.25 16.93 13.30
CA PHE A 7 9.86 16.37 12.07
C PHE A 7 10.50 15.01 12.34
N LYS A 8 11.24 14.86 13.46
CA LYS A 8 11.85 13.57 13.85
C LYS A 8 10.78 12.49 14.09
N SER A 9 9.73 12.82 14.82
CA SER A 9 8.62 11.89 15.09
C SER A 9 7.89 11.48 13.81
N SER A 10 7.59 12.42 12.92
CA SER A 10 6.94 12.15 11.63
C SER A 10 7.79 11.25 10.74
N LEU A 11 9.11 11.45 10.73
CA LEU A 11 10.04 10.58 9.99
C LEU A 11 10.04 9.15 10.55
N VAL A 12 10.04 9.00 11.88
CA VAL A 12 9.95 7.68 12.54
C VAL A 12 8.65 6.99 12.13
N TYR A 13 7.51 7.66 12.21
CA TYR A 13 6.22 7.07 11.82
C TYR A 13 6.18 6.66 10.34
N ALA A 14 6.74 7.47 9.44
CA ALA A 14 6.76 7.17 8.02
C ALA A 14 7.68 5.97 7.69
N VAL A 15 8.93 5.98 8.18
CA VAL A 15 9.90 4.92 7.92
C VAL A 15 9.46 3.60 8.55
N VAL A 16 9.04 3.64 9.80
CA VAL A 16 8.63 2.44 10.55
C VAL A 16 7.30 1.90 10.04
N GLY A 17 6.37 2.77 9.61
CA GLY A 17 5.13 2.35 8.96
C GLY A 17 5.34 1.64 7.62
N ALA A 18 6.49 1.81 7.00
CA ALA A 18 6.87 1.12 5.77
C ALA A 18 7.53 -0.26 5.98
N LEU A 19 7.87 -0.65 7.22
CA LEU A 19 8.51 -1.93 7.52
C LEU A 19 7.76 -3.18 7.03
N PRO A 20 6.43 -3.27 7.05
CA PRO A 20 5.71 -4.41 6.48
C PRO A 20 5.97 -4.60 4.98
N LEU A 21 6.07 -3.51 4.22
CA LEU A 21 6.45 -3.55 2.80
C LEU A 21 7.91 -3.99 2.65
N ALA A 22 8.81 -3.45 3.47
CA ALA A 22 10.21 -3.86 3.48
C ALA A 22 10.39 -5.35 3.79
N ALA A 23 9.64 -5.90 4.75
CA ALA A 23 9.62 -7.34 5.04
C ALA A 23 9.19 -8.16 3.80
N SER A 24 8.19 -7.71 3.06
CA SER A 24 7.72 -8.39 1.85
C SER A 24 8.78 -8.43 0.74
N VAL A 25 9.57 -7.36 0.60
CA VAL A 25 10.66 -7.30 -0.38
C VAL A 25 11.86 -8.13 0.08
N LEU A 26 12.24 -8.06 1.37
CA LEU A 26 13.36 -8.81 1.92
C LEU A 26 13.11 -10.33 1.95
N LEU A 27 11.88 -10.76 2.20
CA LEU A 27 11.51 -12.18 2.17
C LEU A 27 11.30 -12.72 0.76
N LEU A 28 11.18 -11.86 -0.25
CA LEU A 28 10.89 -12.27 -1.62
C LEU A 28 11.93 -13.27 -2.17
N PRO A 29 13.26 -13.03 -2.09
CA PRO A 29 14.25 -13.99 -2.56
C PRO A 29 14.17 -15.35 -1.86
N PHE A 30 13.89 -15.35 -0.56
CA PHE A 30 13.78 -16.59 0.22
C PHE A 30 12.53 -17.36 -0.16
N TYR A 31 11.39 -16.69 -0.32
CA TYR A 31 10.16 -17.35 -0.76
C TYR A 31 10.27 -17.91 -2.17
N THR A 32 10.90 -17.18 -3.09
CA THR A 32 11.07 -17.62 -4.48
C THR A 32 12.07 -18.77 -4.62
N ASN A 33 13.09 -18.85 -3.78
CA ASN A 33 14.11 -19.91 -3.85
C ASN A 33 13.75 -21.16 -3.03
N LEU A 34 12.98 -21.01 -1.93
CA LEU A 34 12.73 -22.09 -0.98
C LEU A 34 11.30 -22.65 -1.06
N LEU A 35 10.36 -21.98 -1.72
CA LEU A 35 9.02 -22.50 -2.01
C LEU A 35 8.94 -22.99 -3.45
N SER A 36 8.02 -23.91 -3.72
CA SER A 36 7.60 -24.17 -5.10
C SER A 36 6.87 -22.94 -5.66
N THR A 37 6.91 -22.76 -6.98
CA THR A 37 6.20 -21.64 -7.63
C THR A 37 4.70 -21.67 -7.31
N ALA A 38 4.10 -22.86 -7.28
CA ALA A 38 2.70 -23.04 -6.88
C ALA A 38 2.44 -22.59 -5.43
N ASP A 39 3.31 -22.97 -4.49
CA ASP A 39 3.13 -22.63 -3.08
C ASP A 39 3.36 -21.11 -2.81
N PHE A 40 4.28 -20.49 -3.55
CA PHE A 40 4.40 -19.04 -3.49
C PHE A 40 3.13 -18.33 -4.00
N GLY A 41 2.51 -18.83 -5.07
CA GLY A 41 1.23 -18.31 -5.56
C GLY A 41 0.09 -18.52 -4.55
N ARG A 42 0.01 -19.71 -3.93
CA ARG A 42 -0.95 -19.98 -2.85
C ARG A 42 -0.72 -19.08 -1.65
N LEU A 43 0.53 -18.86 -1.25
CA LEU A 43 0.89 -17.94 -0.18
C LEU A 43 0.39 -16.50 -0.49
N ALA A 44 0.55 -16.02 -1.70
CA ALA A 44 0.07 -14.71 -2.12
C ALA A 44 -1.46 -14.58 -1.99
N LEU A 45 -2.20 -15.64 -2.32
CA LEU A 45 -3.66 -15.70 -2.14
C LEU A 45 -4.07 -15.72 -0.66
N TYR A 46 -3.43 -16.54 0.17
CA TYR A 46 -3.71 -16.58 1.61
C TYR A 46 -3.38 -15.26 2.32
N ILE A 47 -2.30 -14.59 1.91
CA ILE A 47 -1.98 -13.25 2.41
C ILE A 47 -3.04 -12.23 2.01
N SER A 48 -3.45 -12.24 0.74
CA SER A 48 -4.50 -11.35 0.24
C SER A 48 -5.84 -11.59 0.94
N PHE A 49 -6.18 -12.85 1.18
CA PHE A 49 -7.36 -13.24 1.98
C PHE A 49 -7.25 -12.77 3.43
N SER A 50 -6.09 -12.94 4.06
CA SER A 50 -5.84 -12.44 5.42
C SER A 50 -6.09 -10.92 5.54
N PHE A 51 -5.68 -10.11 4.54
CA PHE A 51 -5.98 -8.67 4.54
C PHE A 51 -7.47 -8.37 4.41
N LEU A 52 -8.22 -9.15 3.62
CA LEU A 52 -9.69 -9.02 3.55
C LEU A 52 -10.34 -9.26 4.91
N ILE A 53 -9.97 -10.37 5.55
CA ILE A 53 -10.48 -10.73 6.86
C ILE A 53 -10.12 -9.69 7.91
N GLN A 54 -8.88 -9.16 7.86
CA GLN A 54 -8.44 -8.10 8.77
C GLN A 54 -9.33 -6.85 8.68
N ILE A 55 -9.75 -6.45 7.49
CA ILE A 55 -10.67 -5.32 7.31
C ILE A 55 -12.01 -5.60 7.99
N LEU A 56 -12.55 -6.80 7.80
CA LEU A 56 -13.84 -7.20 8.38
C LEU A 56 -13.77 -7.26 9.92
N VAL A 57 -12.73 -7.88 10.46
CA VAL A 57 -12.54 -8.04 11.91
C VAL A 57 -12.20 -6.72 12.59
N SER A 58 -11.32 -5.92 12.01
CA SER A 58 -10.98 -4.59 12.55
C SER A 58 -12.18 -3.64 12.54
N PHE A 59 -13.13 -3.83 11.63
CA PHE A 59 -14.35 -3.05 11.47
C PHE A 59 -14.13 -1.53 11.52
N GLY A 60 -12.95 -1.03 11.13
CA GLY A 60 -12.59 0.39 11.21
C GLY A 60 -12.30 0.90 12.63
N LEU A 61 -12.29 0.03 13.64
CA LEU A 61 -12.03 0.37 15.05
C LEU A 61 -10.63 0.95 15.26
N ASP A 62 -9.68 0.54 14.42
CA ASP A 62 -8.32 1.08 14.38
C ASP A 62 -8.25 2.57 14.02
N SER A 63 -9.22 3.06 13.25
CA SER A 63 -9.38 4.48 12.97
C SER A 63 -10.25 5.18 14.03
N TYR A 64 -11.30 4.50 14.51
CA TYR A 64 -12.21 5.06 15.51
C TYR A 64 -11.50 5.34 16.85
N ILE A 65 -10.63 4.44 17.30
CA ILE A 65 -9.86 4.61 18.53
C ILE A 65 -9.02 5.90 18.53
N THR A 66 -8.53 6.32 17.37
CA THR A 66 -7.70 7.52 17.23
C THR A 66 -8.53 8.79 17.39
N VAL A 67 -9.74 8.81 16.84
CA VAL A 67 -10.66 9.94 16.96
C VAL A 67 -11.14 10.08 18.40
N GLN A 68 -11.56 8.99 19.01
CA GLN A 68 -12.01 8.97 20.41
C GLN A 68 -10.90 9.37 21.39
N TYR A 69 -9.66 8.96 21.12
CA TYR A 69 -8.52 9.39 21.94
C TYR A 69 -8.32 10.91 21.90
N ILE A 70 -8.43 11.54 20.72
CA ILE A 70 -8.27 12.99 20.59
C ILE A 70 -9.42 13.74 21.28
N GLU A 71 -10.63 13.21 21.12
CA GLU A 71 -11.85 13.86 21.65
C GLU A 71 -11.89 13.83 23.18
N PHE A 72 -11.52 12.71 23.79
CA PHE A 72 -11.65 12.51 25.24
C PHE A 72 -10.34 12.53 26.04
N LYS A 73 -9.20 12.87 25.41
CA LYS A 73 -7.90 12.91 26.12
C LYS A 73 -7.85 13.83 27.34
N SER A 74 -8.71 14.84 27.41
CA SER A 74 -8.82 15.77 28.54
C SER A 74 -9.71 15.27 29.68
N ASP A 75 -10.51 14.23 29.45
CA ASP A 75 -11.35 13.58 30.45
C ASP A 75 -10.94 12.10 30.62
N PRO A 76 -10.14 11.78 31.67
CA PRO A 76 -9.64 10.42 31.86
C PRO A 76 -10.72 9.36 32.08
N ALA A 77 -11.87 9.72 32.64
CA ALA A 77 -12.97 8.78 32.88
C ALA A 77 -13.66 8.39 31.58
N LEU A 78 -14.09 9.38 30.77
CA LEU A 78 -14.67 9.16 29.45
C LEU A 78 -13.68 8.51 28.49
N LEU A 79 -12.39 8.90 28.54
CA LEU A 79 -11.36 8.24 27.73
C LEU A 79 -11.27 6.77 28.06
N ARG A 80 -11.21 6.40 29.34
CA ARG A 80 -11.12 5.00 29.78
C ARG A 80 -12.34 4.21 29.33
N GLU A 81 -13.52 4.79 29.47
CA GLU A 81 -14.79 4.15 29.07
C GLU A 81 -14.82 3.89 27.56
N ASN A 82 -14.50 4.90 26.73
CA ASN A 82 -14.47 4.76 25.28
C ASN A 82 -13.40 3.75 24.80
N MET A 83 -12.18 3.83 25.32
CA MET A 83 -11.10 2.92 24.95
C MET A 83 -11.41 1.47 25.35
N SER A 84 -12.01 1.26 26.53
CA SER A 84 -12.44 -0.07 26.95
C SER A 84 -13.57 -0.62 26.08
N ALA A 85 -14.56 0.22 25.71
CA ALA A 85 -15.64 -0.16 24.83
C ALA A 85 -15.14 -0.57 23.43
N ILE A 86 -14.20 0.18 22.84
CA ILE A 86 -13.59 -0.14 21.54
C ILE A 86 -12.82 -1.46 21.62
N THR A 87 -11.99 -1.63 22.66
CA THR A 87 -11.18 -2.84 22.85
C THR A 87 -12.09 -4.07 23.03
N THR A 88 -13.11 -3.95 23.87
CA THR A 88 -14.07 -5.03 24.10
C THR A 88 -14.86 -5.37 22.85
N SER A 89 -15.31 -4.37 22.08
CA SER A 89 -16.00 -4.58 20.81
C SER A 89 -15.12 -5.30 19.79
N PHE A 90 -13.84 -4.92 19.70
CA PHE A 90 -12.88 -5.61 18.86
C PHE A 90 -12.72 -7.08 19.26
N LEU A 91 -12.58 -7.38 20.56
CA LEU A 91 -12.47 -8.75 21.04
C LEU A 91 -13.73 -9.59 20.77
N VAL A 92 -14.92 -9.00 20.94
CA VAL A 92 -16.20 -9.67 20.65
C VAL A 92 -16.32 -9.95 19.16
N ILE A 93 -16.08 -8.96 18.29
CA ILE A 93 -16.12 -9.13 16.83
C ILE A 93 -15.12 -10.21 16.42
N SER A 94 -13.90 -10.16 16.95
CA SER A 94 -12.85 -11.14 16.67
C SER A 94 -13.24 -12.55 17.06
N ALA A 95 -13.81 -12.73 18.27
CA ALA A 95 -14.26 -14.03 18.75
C ALA A 95 -15.41 -14.59 17.92
N VAL A 96 -16.44 -13.77 17.67
CA VAL A 96 -17.60 -14.17 16.86
C VAL A 96 -17.16 -14.53 15.44
N PHE A 97 -16.33 -13.71 14.83
CA PHE A 97 -15.84 -13.97 13.47
C PHE A 97 -15.00 -15.24 13.39
N THR A 98 -14.10 -15.46 14.36
CA THR A 98 -13.29 -16.67 14.44
C THR A 98 -14.16 -17.92 14.62
N LEU A 99 -15.13 -17.88 15.54
CA LEU A 99 -16.06 -18.99 15.76
C LEU A 99 -16.93 -19.27 14.52
N LEU A 100 -17.48 -18.25 13.89
CA LEU A 100 -18.23 -18.41 12.65
C LEU A 100 -17.36 -18.99 11.53
N SER A 101 -16.13 -18.54 11.40
CA SER A 101 -15.21 -19.04 10.36
C SER A 101 -14.85 -20.51 10.53
N LEU A 102 -14.84 -21.05 11.75
CA LEU A 102 -14.63 -22.48 11.99
C LEU A 102 -15.69 -23.35 11.27
N PHE A 103 -16.95 -22.92 11.27
CA PHE A 103 -18.06 -23.71 10.70
C PHE A 103 -18.37 -23.31 9.25
N THR A 104 -18.42 -22.03 8.95
CA THR A 104 -18.81 -21.52 7.64
C THR A 104 -17.62 -21.35 6.68
N GLY A 105 -16.41 -21.29 7.22
CA GLY A 105 -15.19 -21.02 6.46
C GLY A 105 -14.96 -21.98 5.30
N PRO A 106 -15.01 -23.32 5.49
CA PRO A 106 -14.84 -24.26 4.38
C PRO A 106 -15.85 -24.07 3.26
N VAL A 107 -17.14 -23.83 3.62
CA VAL A 107 -18.22 -23.61 2.64
C VAL A 107 -18.01 -22.32 1.88
N LEU A 108 -17.76 -21.22 2.57
CA LEU A 108 -17.51 -19.92 1.93
C LEU A 108 -16.24 -19.96 1.06
N PHE A 109 -15.19 -20.66 1.52
CA PHE A 109 -13.95 -20.77 0.80
C PHE A 109 -14.09 -21.58 -0.50
N SER A 110 -14.89 -22.66 -0.49
CA SER A 110 -15.20 -23.46 -1.67
C SER A 110 -16.04 -22.70 -2.72
N LEU A 111 -16.80 -21.67 -2.33
CA LEU A 111 -17.50 -20.81 -3.28
C LEU A 111 -16.54 -19.90 -4.08
N PHE A 112 -15.45 -19.48 -3.44
CA PHE A 112 -14.42 -18.66 -4.10
C PHE A 112 -13.38 -19.49 -4.85
N PHE A 113 -13.07 -20.70 -4.38
CA PHE A 113 -12.00 -21.59 -4.88
C PHE A 113 -12.56 -22.95 -5.26
N ARG A 114 -13.29 -23.00 -6.39
CA ARG A 114 -14.02 -24.21 -6.85
C ARG A 114 -13.13 -25.41 -7.14
N ASP A 115 -11.88 -25.19 -7.54
CA ASP A 115 -11.01 -26.25 -8.06
C ASP A 115 -10.19 -26.98 -6.99
N GLY A 116 -10.48 -26.75 -5.70
CA GLY A 116 -9.69 -27.35 -4.61
C GLY A 116 -8.22 -26.90 -4.59
N SER A 117 -7.85 -25.89 -5.38
CA SER A 117 -6.48 -25.37 -5.48
C SER A 117 -5.98 -24.77 -4.14
N LEU A 118 -6.92 -24.37 -3.30
CA LEU A 118 -6.70 -23.83 -1.97
C LEU A 118 -7.59 -24.52 -0.95
N SER A 119 -7.01 -24.94 0.19
CA SER A 119 -7.76 -25.53 1.30
C SER A 119 -8.03 -24.48 2.41
N PHE A 120 -9.24 -24.53 2.97
CA PHE A 120 -9.52 -23.69 4.15
C PHE A 120 -8.74 -24.20 5.37
N TYR A 121 -8.74 -25.52 5.62
CA TYR A 121 -7.92 -26.11 6.67
C TYR A 121 -6.63 -26.70 6.10
N PRO A 122 -5.46 -26.42 6.75
CA PRO A 122 -5.27 -25.51 7.86
C PRO A 122 -5.05 -24.05 7.43
N TRP A 123 -4.68 -23.76 6.18
CA TRP A 123 -4.05 -22.49 5.76
C TRP A 123 -5.00 -21.30 5.71
N GLY A 124 -6.23 -21.48 5.24
CA GLY A 124 -7.26 -20.45 5.26
C GLY A 124 -7.61 -20.04 6.68
N PHE A 125 -7.74 -21.02 7.61
CA PHE A 125 -8.00 -20.73 9.01
C PHE A 125 -6.83 -20.04 9.71
N LEU A 126 -5.59 -20.44 9.43
CA LEU A 126 -4.38 -19.72 9.91
C LEU A 126 -4.37 -18.27 9.41
N SER A 127 -4.84 -18.03 8.17
CA SER A 127 -4.99 -16.68 7.60
C SER A 127 -6.03 -15.84 8.37
N VAL A 128 -7.15 -16.45 8.80
CA VAL A 128 -8.16 -15.81 9.65
C VAL A 128 -7.56 -15.43 11.00
N LEU A 129 -6.89 -16.35 11.68
CA LEU A 129 -6.24 -16.09 12.97
C LEU A 129 -5.18 -14.98 12.85
N THR A 130 -4.35 -15.06 11.81
CA THR A 130 -3.35 -14.02 11.54
C THR A 130 -4.01 -12.64 11.36
N ALA A 131 -5.12 -12.57 10.66
CA ALA A 131 -5.88 -11.34 10.44
C ALA A 131 -6.42 -10.75 11.75
N VAL A 132 -6.98 -11.60 12.62
CA VAL A 132 -7.48 -11.23 13.95
C VAL A 132 -6.36 -10.63 14.79
N PHE A 133 -5.22 -11.31 14.86
CA PHE A 133 -4.09 -10.87 15.68
C PHE A 133 -3.44 -9.60 15.12
N HIS A 134 -3.29 -9.48 13.80
CA HIS A 134 -2.83 -8.24 13.20
C HIS A 134 -3.82 -7.07 13.40
N GLY A 135 -5.12 -7.34 13.47
CA GLY A 135 -6.12 -6.33 13.81
C GLY A 135 -5.90 -5.73 15.19
N ALA A 136 -5.64 -6.57 16.21
CA ALA A 136 -5.30 -6.14 17.58
C ALA A 136 -4.02 -5.29 17.61
N PHE A 137 -3.00 -5.74 16.91
CA PHE A 137 -1.72 -5.02 16.80
C PHE A 137 -1.91 -3.64 16.13
N LYS A 138 -2.69 -3.57 15.06
CA LYS A 138 -2.99 -2.33 14.35
C LYS A 138 -3.78 -1.34 15.22
N LEU A 139 -4.73 -1.83 16.01
CA LEU A 139 -5.47 -1.01 16.95
C LEU A 139 -4.52 -0.31 17.95
N TYR A 140 -3.57 -1.05 18.50
CA TYR A 140 -2.58 -0.54 19.44
C TYR A 140 -1.58 0.42 18.77
N THR A 141 -1.03 0.08 17.63
CA THR A 141 -0.05 0.92 16.93
C THR A 141 -0.64 2.25 16.46
N ASN A 142 -1.89 2.25 15.98
CA ASN A 142 -2.59 3.48 15.65
C ASN A 142 -2.78 4.37 16.88
N LEU A 143 -3.13 3.80 18.04
CA LEU A 143 -3.23 4.54 19.29
C LEU A 143 -1.88 5.19 19.69
N LEU A 144 -0.75 4.48 19.53
CA LEU A 144 0.58 5.02 19.83
C LEU A 144 0.95 6.25 19.01
N ILE A 145 0.52 6.31 17.74
CA ILE A 145 0.74 7.48 16.88
C ILE A 145 0.08 8.71 17.49
N TYR A 146 -1.19 8.59 17.90
CA TYR A 146 -1.95 9.71 18.46
C TYR A 146 -1.60 10.05 19.90
N GLN A 147 -1.07 9.09 20.64
CA GLN A 147 -0.42 9.34 21.93
C GLN A 147 0.94 10.06 21.79
N GLN A 148 1.42 10.27 20.57
CA GLN A 148 2.74 10.85 20.28
C GLN A 148 3.88 10.09 20.97
N ARG A 149 3.85 8.73 20.90
CA ARG A 149 4.87 7.86 21.48
C ARG A 149 5.74 7.19 20.42
N PRO A 150 6.56 7.97 19.66
CA PRO A 150 7.31 7.46 18.51
C PRO A 150 8.32 6.36 18.90
N GLY A 151 8.92 6.43 20.07
CA GLY A 151 9.86 5.39 20.53
C GLY A 151 9.20 4.03 20.75
N ARG A 152 8.01 3.99 21.38
CA ARG A 152 7.26 2.72 21.54
C ARG A 152 6.77 2.20 20.19
N TYR A 153 6.26 3.08 19.34
CA TYR A 153 5.84 2.73 17.99
C TYR A 153 6.98 2.11 17.18
N PHE A 154 8.18 2.71 17.26
CA PHE A 154 9.40 2.20 16.62
C PHE A 154 9.71 0.78 17.08
N TRP A 155 9.88 0.57 18.39
CA TRP A 155 10.31 -0.73 18.92
C TRP A 155 9.29 -1.85 18.65
N VAL A 156 8.01 -1.59 18.83
CA VAL A 156 6.96 -2.60 18.58
C VAL A 156 6.93 -3.04 17.11
N ASN A 157 7.10 -2.11 16.18
CA ASN A 157 7.13 -2.43 14.76
C ASN A 157 8.45 -3.09 14.31
N ILE A 158 9.60 -2.72 14.89
CA ILE A 158 10.88 -3.41 14.65
C ILE A 158 10.82 -4.84 15.17
N ILE A 159 10.27 -5.06 16.36
CA ILE A 159 10.09 -6.42 16.91
C ILE A 159 9.17 -7.24 15.99
N ASN A 160 8.06 -6.65 15.51
CA ASN A 160 7.19 -7.31 14.53
C ASN A 160 7.97 -7.73 13.28
N PHE A 161 8.71 -6.79 12.71
CA PHE A 161 9.51 -7.00 11.51
C PHE A 161 10.52 -8.13 11.70
N LEU A 162 11.27 -8.13 12.80
CA LEU A 162 12.26 -9.16 13.12
C LEU A 162 11.62 -10.53 13.39
N LEU A 163 10.48 -10.56 14.10
CA LEU A 163 9.76 -11.81 14.36
C LEU A 163 9.20 -12.42 13.06
N VAL A 164 8.58 -11.60 12.20
CA VAL A 164 8.05 -12.09 10.92
C VAL A 164 9.18 -12.67 10.07
N ILE A 165 10.30 -11.97 9.93
CA ILE A 165 11.44 -12.44 9.14
C ILE A 165 12.05 -13.68 9.80
N GLY A 166 12.41 -13.61 11.08
CA GLY A 166 13.12 -14.67 11.77
C GLY A 166 12.35 -15.98 11.82
N ILE A 167 11.05 -15.93 12.18
CA ILE A 167 10.23 -17.16 12.26
C ILE A 167 9.91 -17.68 10.83
N SER A 168 9.64 -16.80 9.86
CA SER A 168 9.40 -17.24 8.49
C SER A 168 10.62 -17.89 7.87
N LEU A 169 11.82 -17.31 8.04
CA LEU A 169 13.06 -17.89 7.54
C LEU A 169 13.40 -19.21 8.28
N GLY A 170 13.33 -19.21 9.61
CA GLY A 170 13.54 -20.43 10.40
C GLY A 170 12.62 -21.55 9.95
N GLY A 171 11.33 -21.25 9.76
CA GLY A 171 10.34 -22.22 9.28
C GLY A 171 10.57 -22.68 7.83
N LEU A 172 11.07 -21.81 6.95
CA LEU A 172 11.43 -22.19 5.56
C LEU A 172 12.63 -23.15 5.51
N TYR A 173 13.62 -22.94 6.37
CA TYR A 173 14.78 -23.84 6.43
C TYR A 173 14.44 -25.18 7.11
N LEU A 174 13.57 -25.17 8.12
CA LEU A 174 13.13 -26.40 8.80
C LEU A 174 12.13 -27.22 7.97
N PHE A 175 11.29 -26.56 7.18
CA PHE A 175 10.25 -27.16 6.34
C PHE A 175 10.34 -26.63 4.90
N PRO A 176 11.38 -27.02 4.14
CA PRO A 176 11.58 -26.53 2.77
C PRO A 176 10.42 -26.98 1.86
N ARG A 177 10.10 -26.14 0.86
CA ARG A 177 9.01 -26.36 -0.09
C ARG A 177 7.64 -26.54 0.56
N SER A 178 7.40 -25.84 1.67
CA SER A 178 6.15 -25.92 2.42
C SER A 178 5.68 -24.56 2.87
N LEU A 179 4.36 -24.35 2.89
CA LEU A 179 3.70 -23.16 3.42
C LEU A 179 3.85 -23.01 4.96
N VAL A 180 4.32 -24.04 5.66
CA VAL A 180 4.45 -24.04 7.13
C VAL A 180 5.26 -22.84 7.60
N GLY A 181 6.47 -22.63 7.08
CA GLY A 181 7.34 -21.54 7.50
C GLY A 181 6.69 -20.15 7.38
N PRO A 182 6.27 -19.73 6.17
CA PRO A 182 5.66 -18.43 5.95
C PRO A 182 4.35 -18.22 6.73
N MET A 183 3.49 -19.23 6.79
CA MET A 183 2.19 -19.11 7.45
C MET A 183 2.30 -19.05 8.97
N TRP A 184 3.09 -19.96 9.57
CA TRP A 184 3.35 -19.94 11.01
C TRP A 184 4.20 -18.75 11.43
N GLY A 185 5.15 -18.31 10.59
CA GLY A 185 5.92 -17.11 10.85
C GLY A 185 5.05 -15.87 11.02
N ARG A 186 4.08 -15.70 10.13
CA ARG A 186 3.08 -14.62 10.21
C ARG A 186 2.14 -14.78 11.40
N LEU A 187 1.65 -15.99 11.66
CA LEU A 187 0.73 -16.24 12.77
C LEU A 187 1.39 -16.02 14.13
N LEU A 188 2.55 -16.62 14.38
CA LEU A 188 3.21 -16.54 15.68
C LEU A 188 3.69 -15.12 16.00
N SER A 189 4.23 -14.39 15.01
CA SER A 189 4.57 -13.00 15.20
C SER A 189 3.34 -12.14 15.50
N ALA A 190 2.24 -12.33 14.77
CA ALA A 190 0.99 -11.62 15.00
C ALA A 190 0.39 -11.96 16.37
N LEU A 191 0.42 -13.22 16.79
CA LEU A 191 -0.06 -13.68 18.10
C LEU A 191 0.72 -13.03 19.25
N ALA A 192 2.06 -13.06 19.19
CA ALA A 192 2.92 -12.47 20.22
C ALA A 192 2.62 -10.97 20.41
N LEU A 193 2.49 -10.24 19.29
CA LEU A 193 2.22 -8.81 19.34
C LEU A 193 0.76 -8.49 19.68
N ALA A 194 -0.19 -9.32 19.28
CA ALA A 194 -1.58 -9.19 19.71
C ALA A 194 -1.70 -9.39 21.22
N ALA A 195 -1.08 -10.43 21.76
CA ALA A 195 -1.08 -10.68 23.21
C ALA A 195 -0.51 -9.48 23.98
N PHE A 196 0.61 -8.92 23.53
CA PHE A 196 1.19 -7.70 24.09
C PHE A 196 0.24 -6.50 23.96
N SER A 197 -0.34 -6.29 22.79
CA SER A 197 -1.23 -5.15 22.50
C SER A 197 -2.52 -5.21 23.31
N ILE A 198 -3.16 -6.38 23.36
CA ILE A 198 -4.38 -6.61 24.13
C ILE A 198 -4.10 -6.46 25.63
N HIS A 199 -3.01 -7.06 26.13
CA HIS A 199 -2.60 -6.92 27.53
C HIS A 199 -2.43 -5.44 27.90
N PHE A 200 -1.75 -4.66 27.07
CA PHE A 200 -1.56 -3.22 27.30
C PHE A 200 -2.88 -2.46 27.32
N LEU A 201 -3.77 -2.69 26.33
CA LEU A 201 -5.05 -2.02 26.22
C LEU A 201 -5.96 -2.35 27.41
N LEU A 202 -6.05 -3.63 27.80
CA LEU A 202 -6.88 -4.07 28.92
C LEU A 202 -6.32 -3.55 30.26
N ARG A 203 -5.01 -3.55 30.45
CA ARG A 203 -4.38 -3.02 31.67
C ARG A 203 -4.57 -1.50 31.81
N SER A 204 -4.53 -0.77 30.68
CA SER A 204 -4.62 0.70 30.69
C SER A 204 -6.07 1.19 30.79
N TYR A 205 -7.02 0.50 30.14
CA TYR A 205 -8.37 1.00 30.02
C TYR A 205 -9.44 0.06 30.61
N GLY A 206 -9.13 -1.21 30.84
CA GLY A 206 -10.06 -2.20 31.38
C GLY A 206 -10.99 -2.80 30.32
N VAL A 207 -12.04 -3.47 30.80
CA VAL A 207 -13.10 -4.08 29.99
C VAL A 207 -14.40 -3.28 30.16
N ALA A 208 -15.08 -2.97 29.06
CA ALA A 208 -16.35 -2.24 29.10
C ALA A 208 -17.50 -3.15 29.58
N ARG A 209 -18.39 -2.57 30.39
CA ARG A 209 -19.61 -3.24 30.90
C ARG A 209 -20.92 -2.68 30.31
N GLY A 210 -20.85 -1.73 29.35
CA GLY A 210 -22.00 -1.02 28.84
C GLY A 210 -22.12 -1.05 27.31
N ARG A 211 -23.35 -0.87 26.79
CA ARG A 211 -23.67 -0.83 25.35
C ARG A 211 -23.80 0.60 24.78
N ALA A 212 -23.59 1.64 25.59
CA ALA A 212 -23.93 3.02 25.25
C ALA A 212 -23.24 3.56 23.96
N PHE A 213 -22.04 3.08 23.65
CA PHE A 213 -21.24 3.61 22.52
C PHE A 213 -21.38 2.86 21.20
N VAL A 214 -22.09 1.70 21.17
CA VAL A 214 -22.13 0.81 20.00
C VAL A 214 -22.74 1.49 18.77
N LYS A 215 -23.82 2.25 18.93
CA LYS A 215 -24.50 2.91 17.80
C LYS A 215 -23.62 3.96 17.12
N GLY A 216 -22.96 4.80 17.90
CA GLY A 216 -22.00 5.81 17.37
C GLY A 216 -20.82 5.18 16.67
N MET A 217 -20.28 4.11 17.26
CA MET A 217 -19.17 3.34 16.71
C MET A 217 -19.53 2.70 15.35
N VAL A 218 -20.66 2.01 15.24
CA VAL A 218 -21.13 1.39 13.99
C VAL A 218 -21.38 2.44 12.91
N SER A 219 -22.02 3.55 13.25
CA SER A 219 -22.28 4.65 12.30
C SER A 219 -21.00 5.27 11.75
N TYR A 220 -19.95 5.38 12.56
CA TYR A 220 -18.65 5.91 12.13
C TYR A 220 -17.83 4.88 11.34
N CYS A 221 -17.80 3.63 11.80
CA CYS A 221 -16.93 2.58 11.25
C CYS A 221 -17.44 1.99 9.94
N SER A 222 -18.77 1.85 9.74
CA SER A 222 -19.29 1.21 8.54
C SER A 222 -18.87 1.86 7.21
N PRO A 223 -18.84 3.19 7.05
CA PRO A 223 -18.30 3.78 5.82
C PRO A 223 -16.80 3.52 5.63
N LEU A 224 -16.03 3.39 6.71
CA LEU A 224 -14.60 3.09 6.65
C LEU A 224 -14.33 1.65 6.23
N VAL A 225 -15.17 0.71 6.68
CA VAL A 225 -15.10 -0.68 6.22
C VAL A 225 -15.36 -0.76 4.73
N ILE A 226 -16.41 -0.11 4.23
CA ILE A 226 -16.72 -0.06 2.79
C ILE A 226 -15.55 0.53 2.02
N TYR A 227 -15.00 1.67 2.47
CA TYR A 227 -13.80 2.27 1.86
C TYR A 227 -12.63 1.29 1.80
N SER A 228 -12.35 0.59 2.90
CA SER A 228 -11.24 -0.36 2.98
C SER A 228 -11.45 -1.60 2.11
N LEU A 229 -12.69 -2.10 2.02
CA LEU A 229 -13.06 -3.20 1.11
C LEU A 229 -12.86 -2.81 -0.36
N LEU A 230 -13.31 -1.62 -0.74
CA LEU A 230 -13.12 -1.12 -2.11
C LEU A 230 -11.64 -0.94 -2.45
N PHE A 231 -10.85 -0.46 -1.49
CA PHE A 231 -9.40 -0.36 -1.65
C PHE A 231 -8.73 -1.74 -1.75
N TRP A 232 -9.22 -2.73 -0.98
CA TRP A 232 -8.75 -4.11 -1.08
C TRP A 232 -9.02 -4.70 -2.47
N VAL A 233 -10.21 -4.47 -3.04
CA VAL A 233 -10.54 -4.90 -4.41
C VAL A 233 -9.52 -4.34 -5.40
N LEU A 234 -9.22 -3.03 -5.32
CA LEU A 234 -8.24 -2.38 -6.20
C LEU A 234 -6.81 -2.92 -6.05
N SER A 235 -6.48 -3.49 -4.88
CA SER A 235 -5.11 -3.91 -4.56
C SER A 235 -4.86 -5.40 -4.72
N TYR A 236 -5.89 -6.25 -4.59
CA TYR A 236 -5.69 -7.70 -4.41
C TYR A 236 -6.60 -8.58 -5.26
N VAL A 237 -7.71 -8.08 -5.81
CA VAL A 237 -8.68 -8.92 -6.53
C VAL A 237 -8.08 -9.62 -7.75
N ASP A 238 -7.06 -9.02 -8.37
CA ASP A 238 -6.37 -9.57 -9.54
C ASP A 238 -5.88 -11.01 -9.30
N ARG A 239 -5.31 -11.28 -8.12
CA ARG A 239 -4.78 -12.59 -7.75
C ARG A 239 -5.86 -13.67 -7.70
N PHE A 240 -7.04 -13.30 -7.19
CA PHE A 240 -8.20 -14.22 -7.12
C PHE A 240 -8.76 -14.49 -8.51
N VAL A 241 -8.83 -13.49 -9.37
CA VAL A 241 -9.28 -13.63 -10.75
C VAL A 241 -8.27 -14.47 -11.56
N ILE A 242 -6.97 -14.25 -11.39
CA ILE A 242 -5.93 -15.08 -12.02
C ILE A 242 -6.08 -16.54 -11.55
N ASN A 243 -6.19 -16.80 -10.25
CA ASN A 243 -6.34 -18.16 -9.74
C ASN A 243 -7.63 -18.85 -10.22
N HIS A 244 -8.70 -18.08 -10.50
CA HIS A 244 -9.96 -18.63 -10.99
C HIS A 244 -9.88 -19.12 -12.44
N PHE A 245 -9.11 -18.44 -13.30
CA PHE A 245 -9.00 -18.76 -14.74
C PHE A 245 -7.69 -19.45 -15.12
N MET A 246 -6.70 -19.44 -14.24
CA MET A 246 -5.34 -19.91 -14.47
C MET A 246 -4.86 -20.75 -13.27
N ARG A 247 -3.55 -20.97 -13.16
CA ARG A 247 -2.93 -21.78 -12.11
C ARG A 247 -2.33 -20.93 -11.00
N ALA A 248 -2.01 -21.54 -9.85
CA ALA A 248 -1.33 -20.87 -8.75
C ALA A 248 0.09 -20.38 -9.14
N GLU A 249 0.77 -21.07 -10.05
CA GLU A 249 2.07 -20.66 -10.61
C GLU A 249 1.96 -19.31 -11.34
N ASP A 250 0.86 -19.09 -12.04
CA ASP A 250 0.61 -17.82 -12.73
C ASP A 250 0.37 -16.67 -11.73
N VAL A 251 -0.32 -16.97 -10.63
CA VAL A 251 -0.46 -16.01 -9.52
C VAL A 251 0.92 -15.66 -8.95
N ALA A 252 1.82 -16.66 -8.83
CA ALA A 252 3.17 -16.46 -8.33
C ALA A 252 3.97 -15.51 -9.22
N VAL A 253 3.97 -15.73 -10.53
CA VAL A 253 4.68 -14.89 -11.51
C VAL A 253 4.13 -13.45 -11.48
N TYR A 254 2.80 -13.30 -11.43
CA TYR A 254 2.16 -12.00 -11.34
C TYR A 254 2.50 -11.28 -10.02
N ASP A 255 2.36 -11.96 -8.88
CA ASP A 255 2.62 -11.39 -7.55
C ASP A 255 4.10 -11.02 -7.36
N PHE A 256 5.00 -11.84 -7.91
CA PHE A 256 6.42 -11.54 -7.97
C PHE A 256 6.70 -10.24 -8.74
N ALA A 257 6.17 -10.10 -9.95
CA ALA A 257 6.34 -8.90 -10.76
C ALA A 257 5.75 -7.66 -10.06
N VAL A 258 4.57 -7.78 -9.43
CA VAL A 258 3.96 -6.70 -8.65
C VAL A 258 4.84 -6.34 -7.44
N LYS A 259 5.37 -7.34 -6.71
CA LYS A 259 6.26 -7.10 -5.56
C LYS A 259 7.57 -6.40 -5.95
N CYS A 260 8.14 -6.70 -7.10
CA CYS A 260 9.27 -5.93 -7.63
C CYS A 260 8.93 -4.44 -7.73
N THR A 261 7.72 -4.09 -8.18
CA THR A 261 7.30 -2.68 -8.32
C THR A 261 7.06 -1.96 -6.99
N LEU A 262 7.04 -2.66 -5.84
CA LEU A 262 6.93 -2.04 -4.52
C LEU A 262 8.06 -1.03 -4.24
N LEU A 263 9.23 -1.18 -4.87
CA LEU A 263 10.32 -0.22 -4.77
C LEU A 263 9.89 1.18 -5.28
N ILE A 264 9.15 1.22 -6.40
CA ILE A 264 8.58 2.47 -6.94
C ILE A 264 7.52 3.02 -6.00
N GLU A 265 6.69 2.14 -5.45
CA GLU A 265 5.66 2.52 -4.47
C GLU A 265 6.25 3.17 -3.22
N PHE A 266 7.32 2.59 -2.69
CA PHE A 266 8.09 3.15 -1.58
C PHE A 266 8.59 4.55 -1.88
N PHE A 267 9.23 4.71 -3.02
CA PHE A 267 9.74 5.99 -3.48
C PHE A 267 8.63 7.04 -3.57
N GLN A 268 7.51 6.71 -4.22
CA GLN A 268 6.39 7.64 -4.36
C GLN A 268 5.76 8.01 -3.01
N THR A 269 5.57 7.04 -2.12
CA THR A 269 5.00 7.26 -0.79
C THR A 269 5.89 8.18 0.06
N GLY A 270 7.22 7.99 -0.03
CA GLY A 270 8.19 8.87 0.61
C GLY A 270 8.09 10.31 0.10
N LEU A 271 8.01 10.49 -1.24
CA LEU A 271 7.84 11.81 -1.84
C LEU A 271 6.53 12.49 -1.45
N VAL A 272 5.41 11.77 -1.47
CA VAL A 272 4.09 12.29 -1.06
C VAL A 272 4.13 12.76 0.39
N SER A 273 4.73 11.99 1.29
CA SER A 273 4.87 12.34 2.71
C SER A 273 5.68 13.63 2.91
N ALA A 274 6.65 13.92 2.03
CA ALA A 274 7.44 15.13 2.06
C ALA A 274 6.74 16.34 1.39
N ILE A 275 5.93 16.09 0.35
CA ILE A 275 5.30 17.14 -0.47
C ILE A 275 4.02 17.65 0.19
N TYR A 276 3.15 16.79 0.73
CA TYR A 276 1.84 17.18 1.27
C TYR A 276 1.91 18.26 2.36
N PRO A 277 2.79 18.17 3.37
CA PRO A 277 2.87 19.24 4.39
C PRO A 277 3.23 20.61 3.81
N LYS A 278 4.10 20.62 2.77
CA LYS A 278 4.52 21.85 2.09
C LYS A 278 3.38 22.45 1.26
N VAL A 279 2.68 21.60 0.50
CA VAL A 279 1.51 22.01 -0.29
C VAL A 279 0.40 22.55 0.61
N PHE A 280 0.11 21.89 1.73
CA PHE A 280 -0.89 22.33 2.69
C PHE A 280 -0.50 23.64 3.38
N GLY A 281 0.81 23.85 3.66
CA GLY A 281 1.33 25.14 4.15
C GLY A 281 1.09 26.27 3.16
N ILE A 282 1.41 26.06 1.88
CA ILE A 282 1.18 27.05 0.81
C ILE A 282 -0.30 27.40 0.69
N TRP A 283 -1.19 26.41 0.69
CA TRP A 283 -2.65 26.66 0.62
C TRP A 283 -3.20 27.38 1.86
N LYS A 284 -2.55 27.22 3.01
CA LYS A 284 -2.92 27.97 4.23
C LYS A 284 -2.52 29.45 4.18
N GLU A 285 -1.35 29.73 3.60
CA GLU A 285 -0.75 31.07 3.57
C GLU A 285 -1.22 31.93 2.39
N GLN A 286 -1.58 31.30 1.26
CA GLN A 286 -1.89 31.99 0.02
C GLN A 286 -3.27 31.58 -0.51
N LYS A 287 -3.99 32.55 -1.13
CA LYS A 287 -5.22 32.25 -1.87
C LYS A 287 -4.95 31.34 -3.06
N VAL A 288 -5.96 30.57 -3.46
CA VAL A 288 -5.87 29.51 -4.46
C VAL A 288 -5.24 29.90 -5.79
N PRO A 289 -5.56 31.02 -6.44
CA PRO A 289 -4.95 31.38 -7.72
C PRO A 289 -3.44 31.61 -7.62
N GLU A 290 -2.97 32.23 -6.54
CA GLU A 290 -1.57 32.61 -6.32
C GLU A 290 -0.72 31.40 -5.90
N SER A 291 -1.28 30.52 -5.08
CA SER A 291 -0.64 29.29 -4.63
C SER A 291 -0.42 28.28 -5.76
N SER A 292 -1.17 28.41 -6.88
CA SER A 292 -1.13 27.44 -7.98
C SER A 292 0.27 27.27 -8.58
N VAL A 293 1.05 28.34 -8.71
CA VAL A 293 2.39 28.29 -9.30
C VAL A 293 3.34 27.50 -8.38
N GLN A 294 3.32 27.76 -7.08
CA GLN A 294 4.21 27.09 -6.12
C GLN A 294 3.83 25.62 -5.95
N VAL A 295 2.55 25.31 -5.82
CA VAL A 295 2.07 23.93 -5.70
C VAL A 295 2.35 23.12 -6.95
N ASN A 296 2.18 23.70 -8.16
CA ASN A 296 2.55 23.05 -9.41
C ASN A 296 4.06 22.71 -9.46
N ARG A 297 4.94 23.50 -8.87
CA ARG A 297 6.38 23.18 -8.82
C ARG A 297 6.63 21.88 -8.05
N TYR A 298 5.97 21.67 -6.90
CA TYR A 298 6.08 20.42 -6.14
C TYR A 298 5.54 19.22 -6.92
N PHE A 299 4.39 19.37 -7.56
CA PHE A 299 3.79 18.30 -8.33
C PHE A 299 4.58 18.01 -9.63
N ASN A 300 5.10 19.05 -10.30
CA ASN A 300 6.00 18.89 -11.43
C ASN A 300 7.28 18.14 -11.00
N GLY A 301 7.86 18.48 -9.85
CA GLY A 301 9.02 17.79 -9.29
C GLY A 301 8.72 16.32 -9.00
N PHE A 302 7.52 16.01 -8.47
CA PHE A 302 7.08 14.64 -8.23
C PHE A 302 6.93 13.85 -9.55
N SER A 303 6.31 14.45 -10.56
CA SER A 303 6.20 13.85 -11.90
C SER A 303 7.57 13.60 -12.52
N ALA A 304 8.46 14.60 -12.51
CA ALA A 304 9.83 14.47 -13.01
C ALA A 304 10.61 13.35 -12.32
N ALA A 305 10.54 13.29 -10.99
CA ALA A 305 11.21 12.25 -10.21
C ALA A 305 10.67 10.85 -10.55
N THR A 306 9.35 10.70 -10.72
CA THR A 306 8.75 9.43 -11.16
C THR A 306 9.26 9.04 -12.54
N LEU A 307 9.27 9.96 -13.52
CA LEU A 307 9.74 9.68 -14.89
C LEU A 307 11.22 9.26 -14.94
N LEU A 308 12.07 9.76 -14.03
CA LEU A 308 13.47 9.35 -13.92
C LEU A 308 13.66 7.97 -13.27
N VAL A 309 12.85 7.68 -12.26
CA VAL A 309 12.97 6.43 -11.49
C VAL A 309 12.51 5.23 -12.32
N LEU A 310 11.52 5.39 -13.21
CA LEU A 310 10.95 4.26 -13.95
C LEU A 310 11.98 3.53 -14.84
N PRO A 311 12.73 4.18 -15.74
CA PRO A 311 13.71 3.47 -16.55
C PRO A 311 14.89 2.94 -15.72
N LEU A 312 15.33 3.66 -14.68
CA LEU A 312 16.34 3.17 -13.75
C LEU A 312 15.89 1.88 -13.04
N PHE A 313 14.63 1.83 -12.63
CA PHE A 313 14.03 0.63 -12.05
C PHE A 313 14.07 -0.54 -13.05
N LEU A 314 13.69 -0.31 -14.31
CA LEU A 314 13.66 -1.34 -15.35
C LEU A 314 15.05 -1.81 -15.78
N MET A 315 16.09 -0.98 -15.63
CA MET A 315 17.47 -1.41 -15.82
C MET A 315 17.99 -2.21 -14.63
N VAL A 316 17.74 -1.74 -13.41
CA VAL A 316 18.33 -2.27 -12.18
C VAL A 316 17.66 -3.56 -11.75
N VAL A 317 16.33 -3.64 -11.75
CA VAL A 317 15.61 -4.79 -11.19
C VAL A 317 15.83 -6.08 -11.98
N PRO A 318 15.72 -6.13 -13.33
CA PRO A 318 16.03 -7.35 -14.07
C PRO A 318 17.49 -7.77 -13.96
N ALA A 319 18.43 -6.83 -13.74
CA ALA A 319 19.83 -7.14 -13.55
C ALA A 319 20.16 -7.67 -12.14
N LEU A 320 19.51 -7.14 -11.10
CA LEU A 320 19.77 -7.54 -9.71
C LEU A 320 18.98 -8.78 -9.28
N VAL A 321 17.79 -8.96 -9.78
CA VAL A 321 16.91 -10.07 -9.35
C VAL A 321 17.55 -11.44 -9.61
N PRO A 322 18.18 -11.75 -10.75
CA PRO A 322 18.84 -13.04 -10.97
C PRO A 322 19.99 -13.35 -10.00
N LEU A 323 20.59 -12.32 -9.37
CA LEU A 323 21.63 -12.50 -8.35
C LEU A 323 21.08 -13.07 -7.04
N VAL A 324 19.77 -12.91 -6.78
CA VAL A 324 19.14 -13.28 -5.50
C VAL A 324 17.96 -14.25 -5.66
N VAL A 325 17.39 -14.35 -6.85
CA VAL A 325 16.29 -15.27 -7.22
C VAL A 325 16.81 -16.21 -8.29
N HIS A 326 16.95 -17.49 -7.95
CA HIS A 326 17.55 -18.48 -8.85
C HIS A 326 16.50 -19.30 -9.64
N GLU A 327 15.24 -19.24 -9.24
CA GLU A 327 14.15 -19.96 -9.93
C GLU A 327 13.72 -19.18 -11.18
N GLU A 328 14.09 -19.68 -12.36
CA GLU A 328 13.89 -19.06 -13.67
C GLU A 328 12.41 -18.84 -14.03
N ALA A 329 11.51 -19.64 -13.45
CA ALA A 329 10.07 -19.50 -13.69
C ALA A 329 9.56 -18.07 -13.41
N TYR A 330 10.17 -17.35 -12.47
CA TYR A 330 9.80 -15.97 -12.14
C TYR A 330 10.26 -14.95 -13.18
N TYR A 331 11.28 -15.26 -13.98
CA TYR A 331 11.79 -14.35 -15.00
C TYR A 331 10.75 -14.09 -16.10
N ALA A 332 9.80 -15.01 -16.28
CA ALA A 332 8.63 -14.77 -17.12
C ALA A 332 7.83 -13.51 -16.69
N GLY A 333 7.99 -13.06 -15.44
CA GLY A 333 7.40 -11.84 -14.90
C GLY A 333 8.07 -10.56 -15.39
N PHE A 334 9.35 -10.60 -15.82
CA PHE A 334 10.08 -9.41 -16.25
C PHE A 334 9.44 -8.69 -17.42
N LYS A 335 8.85 -9.42 -18.37
CA LYS A 335 8.10 -8.84 -19.50
C LYS A 335 6.92 -7.96 -19.08
N PHE A 336 6.45 -8.11 -17.84
CA PHE A 336 5.33 -7.34 -17.29
C PHE A 336 5.77 -6.08 -16.52
N LEU A 337 7.05 -6.01 -16.09
CA LEU A 337 7.56 -4.89 -15.31
C LEU A 337 7.39 -3.54 -16.01
N PRO A 338 7.63 -3.39 -17.32
CA PRO A 338 7.45 -2.11 -18.00
C PRO A 338 6.04 -1.56 -17.85
N LEU A 339 5.02 -2.37 -18.14
CA LEU A 339 3.64 -1.94 -18.08
C LEU A 339 3.16 -1.69 -16.65
N LEU A 340 3.54 -2.55 -15.69
CA LEU A 340 3.26 -2.37 -14.27
C LEU A 340 3.89 -1.09 -13.73
N SER A 341 5.14 -0.78 -14.11
CA SER A 341 5.86 0.40 -13.67
C SER A 341 5.28 1.69 -14.26
N LEU A 342 4.90 1.71 -15.54
CA LEU A 342 4.25 2.85 -16.18
C LEU A 342 2.93 3.24 -15.50
N GLY A 343 2.22 2.29 -14.90
CA GLY A 343 1.03 2.57 -14.10
C GLY A 343 1.29 3.54 -12.94
N PHE A 344 2.50 3.63 -12.43
CA PHE A 344 2.86 4.57 -11.35
C PHE A 344 2.85 6.04 -11.79
N ILE A 345 2.88 6.31 -13.08
CA ILE A 345 2.63 7.66 -13.61
C ILE A 345 1.17 8.06 -13.31
N GLY A 346 0.21 7.19 -13.59
CA GLY A 346 -1.20 7.41 -13.22
C GLY A 346 -1.38 7.54 -11.70
N ARG A 347 -0.65 6.75 -10.91
CA ARG A 347 -0.66 6.86 -9.45
C ARG A 347 -0.08 8.19 -8.93
N THR A 348 0.92 8.76 -9.61
CA THR A 348 1.42 10.11 -9.30
C THR A 348 0.30 11.15 -9.44
N LEU A 349 -0.47 11.08 -10.53
CA LEU A 349 -1.63 11.96 -10.74
C LEU A 349 -2.70 11.76 -9.67
N PHE A 350 -2.98 10.51 -9.31
CA PHE A 350 -3.93 10.21 -8.24
C PHE A 350 -3.54 10.90 -6.93
N TYR A 351 -2.30 10.80 -6.50
CA TYR A 351 -1.82 11.49 -5.28
C TYR A 351 -1.99 13.00 -5.36
N MET A 352 -1.73 13.59 -6.52
CA MET A 352 -1.92 15.04 -6.69
C MET A 352 -3.38 15.46 -6.54
N PHE A 353 -4.30 14.70 -7.14
CA PHE A 353 -5.74 14.98 -7.03
C PHE A 353 -6.31 14.60 -5.67
N LEU A 354 -5.63 13.75 -4.91
CA LEU A 354 -6.01 13.34 -3.57
C LEU A 354 -5.73 14.42 -2.52
N ALA A 355 -4.68 15.24 -2.69
CA ALA A 355 -4.27 16.26 -1.74
C ALA A 355 -5.40 17.26 -1.36
N PRO A 356 -6.23 17.80 -2.28
CA PRO A 356 -7.34 18.68 -1.93
C PRO A 356 -8.40 18.02 -1.04
N PHE A 357 -8.68 16.71 -1.21
CA PHE A 357 -9.67 16.03 -0.37
C PHE A 357 -9.24 16.04 1.11
N TYR A 358 -7.94 15.85 1.37
CA TYR A 358 -7.39 15.90 2.72
C TYR A 358 -7.36 17.32 3.26
N TYR A 359 -6.89 18.28 2.48
CA TYR A 359 -6.78 19.67 2.91
C TYR A 359 -8.15 20.29 3.25
N PHE A 360 -9.14 20.13 2.37
CA PHE A 360 -10.49 20.64 2.57
C PHE A 360 -11.39 19.73 3.42
N ARG A 361 -10.86 18.65 3.99
CA ARG A 361 -11.60 17.67 4.80
C ARG A 361 -12.82 17.07 4.08
N LYS A 362 -12.77 16.96 2.75
CA LYS A 362 -13.84 16.37 1.90
C LYS A 362 -13.63 14.88 1.63
N THR A 363 -13.04 14.15 2.57
CA THR A 363 -12.71 12.73 2.45
C THR A 363 -13.93 11.82 2.24
N ARG A 364 -15.14 12.30 2.57
CA ARG A 364 -16.41 11.58 2.30
C ARG A 364 -16.68 11.31 0.81
N LEU A 365 -15.97 12.01 -0.10
CA LEU A 365 -16.08 11.77 -1.55
C LEU A 365 -15.17 10.64 -2.04
N LEU A 366 -14.15 10.26 -1.29
CA LEU A 366 -13.21 9.21 -1.67
C LEU A 366 -13.88 7.83 -1.85
N PRO A 367 -14.82 7.39 -1.01
CA PRO A 367 -15.54 6.14 -1.24
C PRO A 367 -16.25 6.08 -2.60
N ARG A 368 -16.74 7.22 -3.13
CA ARG A 368 -17.37 7.26 -4.47
C ARG A 368 -16.36 7.00 -5.57
N VAL A 369 -15.18 7.62 -5.49
CA VAL A 369 -14.07 7.39 -6.44
C VAL A 369 -13.68 5.91 -6.43
N LEU A 370 -13.53 5.33 -5.25
CA LEU A 370 -13.13 3.94 -5.11
C LEU A 370 -14.24 2.97 -5.54
N LEU A 371 -15.52 3.27 -5.27
CA LEU A 371 -16.65 2.41 -5.64
C LEU A 371 -16.69 2.19 -7.16
N PHE A 372 -16.71 3.28 -7.94
CA PHE A 372 -16.72 3.16 -9.39
C PHE A 372 -15.47 2.47 -9.93
N SER A 373 -14.32 2.81 -9.37
CA SER A 373 -13.06 2.21 -9.79
C SER A 373 -12.99 0.71 -9.46
N SER A 374 -13.39 0.29 -8.27
CA SER A 374 -13.32 -1.12 -7.86
C SER A 374 -14.34 -2.01 -8.59
N LEU A 375 -15.55 -1.50 -8.84
CA LEU A 375 -16.53 -2.21 -9.66
C LEU A 375 -16.02 -2.38 -11.09
N LEU A 376 -15.48 -1.32 -11.68
CA LEU A 376 -14.90 -1.38 -13.01
C LEU A 376 -13.70 -2.33 -13.06
N GLN A 377 -12.81 -2.30 -12.05
CA GLN A 377 -11.70 -3.24 -11.96
C GLN A 377 -12.18 -4.68 -11.92
N LEU A 378 -13.15 -5.01 -11.06
CA LEU A 378 -13.66 -6.37 -10.95
C LEU A 378 -14.22 -6.87 -12.29
N LEU A 379 -15.06 -6.08 -12.95
CA LEU A 379 -15.65 -6.43 -14.25
C LEU A 379 -14.58 -6.61 -15.33
N LEU A 380 -13.68 -5.64 -15.45
CA LEU A 380 -12.63 -5.68 -16.47
C LEU A 380 -11.59 -6.77 -16.16
N SER A 381 -11.25 -7.04 -14.89
CA SER A 381 -10.30 -8.11 -14.53
C SER A 381 -10.81 -9.46 -15.01
N VAL A 382 -12.10 -9.78 -14.76
CA VAL A 382 -12.70 -11.03 -15.23
C VAL A 382 -12.62 -11.14 -16.76
N TRP A 383 -12.97 -10.09 -17.48
CA TRP A 383 -12.98 -10.10 -18.95
C TRP A 383 -11.58 -10.18 -19.55
N PHE A 384 -10.63 -9.34 -19.06
CA PHE A 384 -9.26 -9.30 -19.57
C PHE A 384 -8.46 -10.56 -19.24
N VAL A 385 -8.56 -11.08 -18.01
CA VAL A 385 -7.83 -12.29 -17.60
C VAL A 385 -8.35 -13.50 -18.35
N LYS A 386 -9.67 -13.66 -18.49
CA LYS A 386 -10.26 -14.75 -19.28
C LYS A 386 -9.78 -14.75 -20.73
N ARG A 387 -9.54 -13.58 -21.33
CA ARG A 387 -9.18 -13.45 -22.74
C ARG A 387 -7.67 -13.45 -22.99
N TRP A 388 -6.90 -12.83 -22.12
CA TRP A 388 -5.46 -12.60 -22.32
C TRP A 388 -4.56 -13.11 -21.18
N GLY A 389 -5.12 -13.88 -20.24
CA GLY A 389 -4.35 -14.46 -19.14
C GLY A 389 -3.63 -13.40 -18.29
N LEU A 390 -2.38 -13.68 -17.93
CA LEU A 390 -1.55 -12.76 -17.13
C LEU A 390 -1.37 -11.39 -17.78
N ALA A 391 -1.23 -11.33 -19.10
CA ALA A 391 -1.12 -10.04 -19.79
C ALA A 391 -2.38 -9.18 -19.55
N GLY A 392 -3.56 -9.83 -19.52
CA GLY A 392 -4.82 -9.16 -19.17
C GLY A 392 -4.81 -8.55 -17.77
N ALA A 393 -4.33 -9.30 -16.77
CA ALA A 393 -4.19 -8.80 -15.39
C ALA A 393 -3.26 -7.58 -15.30
N VAL A 394 -2.14 -7.63 -16.01
CA VAL A 394 -1.16 -6.54 -16.06
C VAL A 394 -1.72 -5.30 -16.73
N TRP A 395 -2.45 -5.46 -17.85
CA TRP A 395 -3.12 -4.36 -18.52
C TRP A 395 -4.17 -3.70 -17.61
N ILE A 396 -4.96 -4.49 -16.88
CA ILE A 396 -5.93 -3.94 -15.95
C ILE A 396 -5.25 -3.19 -14.81
N ASN A 397 -4.19 -3.74 -14.21
CA ASN A 397 -3.43 -3.04 -13.18
C ASN A 397 -2.91 -1.67 -13.67
N PHE A 398 -2.40 -1.62 -14.90
CA PHE A 398 -1.97 -0.38 -15.54
C PHE A 398 -3.14 0.60 -15.76
N ILE A 399 -4.19 0.16 -16.45
CA ILE A 399 -5.34 0.99 -16.82
C ILE A 399 -6.03 1.54 -15.57
N MET A 400 -6.22 0.72 -14.55
CA MET A 400 -6.94 1.12 -13.35
C MET A 400 -6.23 2.21 -12.55
N LYS A 401 -4.90 2.24 -12.53
CA LYS A 401 -4.16 3.35 -11.92
C LYS A 401 -4.47 4.71 -12.59
N TRP A 402 -4.67 4.71 -13.90
CA TRP A 402 -5.09 5.90 -14.66
C TRP A 402 -6.56 6.22 -14.46
N VAL A 403 -7.43 5.22 -14.45
CA VAL A 403 -8.88 5.36 -14.23
C VAL A 403 -9.17 5.95 -12.85
N VAL A 404 -8.52 5.42 -11.81
CA VAL A 404 -8.66 5.96 -10.44
C VAL A 404 -8.20 7.42 -10.37
N ALA A 405 -7.11 7.78 -11.07
CA ALA A 405 -6.66 9.16 -11.17
C ALA A 405 -7.69 10.05 -11.89
N GLY A 406 -8.31 9.55 -12.97
CA GLY A 406 -9.36 10.26 -13.71
C GLY A 406 -10.61 10.51 -12.87
N PHE A 407 -11.10 9.51 -12.14
CA PHE A 407 -12.22 9.69 -11.21
C PHE A 407 -11.88 10.65 -10.07
N ALA A 408 -10.67 10.54 -9.50
CA ALA A 408 -10.20 11.48 -8.47
C ALA A 408 -10.12 12.92 -9.01
N PHE A 409 -9.65 13.11 -10.24
CA PHE A 409 -9.65 14.41 -10.91
C PHE A 409 -11.06 14.99 -11.07
N ASN A 410 -12.01 14.17 -11.53
CA ASN A 410 -13.39 14.61 -11.73
C ASN A 410 -14.05 15.07 -10.42
N GLU A 411 -13.87 14.33 -9.33
CA GLU A 411 -14.38 14.73 -8.01
C GLU A 411 -13.59 15.92 -7.42
N CYS A 412 -12.27 15.96 -7.61
CA CYS A 412 -11.41 17.05 -7.16
C CYS A 412 -11.84 18.40 -7.74
N ARG A 413 -12.21 18.45 -9.04
CA ARG A 413 -12.69 19.67 -9.72
C ARG A 413 -13.93 20.29 -9.07
N LYS A 414 -14.78 19.48 -8.43
CA LYS A 414 -15.99 19.94 -7.73
C LYS A 414 -15.65 20.63 -6.40
N ILE A 415 -14.53 20.26 -5.79
CA ILE A 415 -14.08 20.82 -4.51
C ILE A 415 -13.23 22.06 -4.72
N PHE A 416 -12.36 22.02 -5.73
CA PHE A 416 -11.24 22.93 -5.83
C PHE A 416 -10.87 23.25 -7.29
N LYS A 417 -11.08 24.49 -7.69
CA LYS A 417 -10.72 24.97 -9.05
C LYS A 417 -9.25 25.36 -9.11
N PHE A 418 -8.38 24.37 -9.13
CA PHE A 418 -6.93 24.53 -9.21
C PHE A 418 -6.46 24.56 -10.66
N LYS A 419 -5.56 25.48 -11.01
CA LYS A 419 -4.93 25.55 -12.35
C LYS A 419 -3.69 24.63 -12.38
N PHE A 420 -3.88 23.40 -12.85
CA PHE A 420 -2.78 22.47 -13.09
C PHE A 420 -1.98 22.84 -14.35
N ASN A 421 -0.69 22.58 -14.30
CA ASN A 421 0.14 22.59 -15.52
C ASN A 421 -0.17 21.32 -16.33
N ARG A 422 -1.20 21.38 -17.19
CA ARG A 422 -1.69 20.24 -17.97
C ARG A 422 -0.59 19.61 -18.84
N ILE A 423 0.33 20.43 -19.35
CA ILE A 423 1.41 19.94 -20.22
C ILE A 423 2.36 19.03 -19.40
N LYS A 424 2.92 19.54 -18.31
CA LYS A 424 3.91 18.82 -17.50
C LYS A 424 3.31 17.67 -16.71
N LEU A 425 2.05 17.78 -16.31
CA LEU A 425 1.43 16.82 -15.37
C LEU A 425 0.58 15.76 -16.05
N ILE A 426 0.01 16.05 -17.24
CA ILE A 426 -0.90 15.12 -17.91
C ILE A 426 -0.34 14.74 -19.28
N TRP A 427 -0.15 15.71 -20.20
CA TRP A 427 0.20 15.40 -21.59
C TRP A 427 1.57 14.78 -21.75
N LEU A 428 2.58 15.32 -21.08
CA LEU A 428 3.95 14.82 -21.17
C LEU A 428 4.08 13.41 -20.61
N PRO A 429 3.56 13.09 -19.39
CA PRO A 429 3.54 11.72 -18.89
C PRO A 429 2.74 10.74 -19.76
N LEU A 430 1.65 11.19 -20.40
CA LEU A 430 0.89 10.36 -21.34
C LEU A 430 1.68 10.05 -22.61
N VAL A 431 2.30 11.07 -23.22
CA VAL A 431 3.14 10.90 -24.42
C VAL A 431 4.33 10.00 -24.10
N TYR A 432 4.97 10.25 -22.94
CA TYR A 432 6.04 9.38 -22.45
C TYR A 432 5.59 7.92 -22.31
N THR A 433 4.46 7.69 -21.66
CA THR A 433 3.90 6.34 -21.50
C THR A 433 3.64 5.67 -22.86
N LEU A 434 3.10 6.42 -23.83
CA LEU A 434 2.83 5.89 -25.16
C LEU A 434 4.13 5.51 -25.90
N ILE A 435 5.12 6.42 -25.90
CA ILE A 435 6.42 6.17 -26.52
C ILE A 435 7.07 4.94 -25.90
N PHE A 436 7.03 4.83 -24.58
CA PHE A 436 7.61 3.71 -23.84
C PHE A 436 6.96 2.37 -24.18
N ILE A 437 5.62 2.32 -24.28
CA ILE A 437 4.90 1.11 -24.69
C ILE A 437 5.25 0.72 -26.13
N LEU A 438 5.37 1.70 -27.04
CA LEU A 438 5.70 1.45 -28.43
C LEU A 438 7.14 0.96 -28.61
N ALA A 439 8.11 1.59 -27.91
CA ALA A 439 9.50 1.19 -27.91
C ALA A 439 9.68 -0.24 -27.37
N GLY A 440 9.05 -0.56 -26.24
CA GLY A 440 9.10 -1.91 -25.65
C GLY A 440 8.45 -3.00 -26.51
N ARG A 441 7.53 -2.64 -27.42
CA ARG A 441 6.96 -3.58 -28.41
C ARG A 441 7.84 -3.79 -29.63
N ALA A 442 8.62 -2.77 -30.02
CA ALA A 442 9.51 -2.81 -31.17
C ALA A 442 10.82 -3.56 -30.86
N ALA A 443 11.21 -3.63 -29.59
CA ALA A 443 12.43 -4.29 -29.13
C ALA A 443 12.23 -5.81 -29.04
N GLY A 444 13.24 -6.54 -29.50
CA GLY A 444 13.37 -7.98 -29.22
C GLY A 444 13.69 -8.26 -27.74
N PRO A 445 13.54 -9.50 -27.27
CA PRO A 445 13.89 -9.88 -25.89
C PRO A 445 15.37 -9.58 -25.55
N ASP A 446 16.27 -9.72 -26.51
CA ASP A 446 17.70 -9.55 -26.34
C ASP A 446 18.12 -8.09 -26.25
N ASP A 447 17.31 -7.18 -26.79
CA ASP A 447 17.60 -5.74 -26.84
C ASP A 447 16.98 -4.96 -25.66
N ALA A 448 16.29 -5.62 -24.75
CA ALA A 448 15.52 -5.00 -23.68
C ALA A 448 16.38 -4.05 -22.82
N LEU A 449 17.62 -4.42 -22.50
CA LEU A 449 18.50 -3.59 -21.68
C LEU A 449 18.95 -2.31 -22.44
N LEU A 450 19.26 -2.42 -23.73
CA LEU A 450 19.60 -1.27 -24.58
C LEU A 450 18.41 -0.31 -24.71
N VAL A 451 17.21 -0.84 -24.86
CA VAL A 451 15.97 -0.04 -24.89
C VAL A 451 15.78 0.71 -23.59
N TYR A 452 15.89 0.05 -22.44
CA TYR A 452 15.75 0.72 -21.13
C TYR A 452 16.85 1.77 -20.90
N PHE A 453 18.06 1.53 -21.38
CA PHE A 453 19.12 2.53 -21.34
C PHE A 453 18.80 3.75 -22.22
N GLY A 454 18.35 3.51 -23.46
CA GLY A 454 17.88 4.56 -24.36
C GLY A 454 16.72 5.36 -23.74
N GLU A 455 15.76 4.68 -23.13
CA GLU A 455 14.63 5.31 -22.41
C GLU A 455 15.10 6.12 -21.20
N ALA A 456 16.13 5.66 -20.46
CA ALA A 456 16.71 6.41 -19.37
C ALA A 456 17.35 7.71 -19.86
N LEU A 457 18.07 7.68 -20.98
CA LEU A 457 18.65 8.87 -21.60
C LEU A 457 17.56 9.84 -22.09
N VAL A 458 16.54 9.33 -22.76
CA VAL A 458 15.39 10.13 -23.21
C VAL A 458 14.66 10.75 -22.02
N SER A 459 14.43 9.98 -20.94
CA SER A 459 13.80 10.48 -19.71
C SER A 459 14.64 11.58 -19.06
N LEU A 460 15.94 11.38 -18.97
CA LEU A 460 16.87 12.37 -18.43
C LEU A 460 16.86 13.65 -19.26
N ALA A 461 16.99 13.54 -20.59
CA ALA A 461 16.95 14.67 -21.50
C ALA A 461 15.61 15.42 -21.39
N LEU A 462 14.50 14.70 -21.39
CA LEU A 462 13.16 15.24 -21.25
C LEU A 462 12.96 15.97 -19.91
N VAL A 463 13.41 15.36 -18.81
CA VAL A 463 13.34 15.98 -17.48
C VAL A 463 14.24 17.23 -17.41
N VAL A 464 15.47 17.15 -17.89
CA VAL A 464 16.39 18.30 -17.90
C VAL A 464 15.83 19.43 -18.75
N PHE A 465 15.27 19.16 -19.93
CA PHE A 465 14.76 20.18 -20.83
C PHE A 465 13.43 20.79 -20.34
N VAL A 466 12.45 19.94 -20.00
CA VAL A 466 11.08 20.39 -19.67
C VAL A 466 10.98 20.90 -18.24
N TYR A 467 11.65 20.22 -17.28
CA TYR A 467 11.60 20.56 -15.85
C TYR A 467 12.81 21.36 -15.37
N ARG A 468 13.59 21.94 -16.29
CA ARG A 468 14.82 22.73 -15.97
C ARG A 468 14.62 23.79 -14.90
N ARG A 469 13.46 24.46 -14.89
CA ARG A 469 13.15 25.50 -13.90
C ARG A 469 13.00 24.92 -12.49
N GLU A 470 12.34 23.80 -12.38
CA GLU A 470 12.16 23.08 -11.12
C GLU A 470 13.50 22.55 -10.57
N LEU A 471 14.35 22.02 -11.47
CA LEU A 471 15.69 21.53 -11.12
C LEU A 471 16.61 22.66 -10.66
N LEU A 472 16.64 23.79 -11.36
CA LEU A 472 17.45 24.95 -10.98
C LEU A 472 17.05 25.49 -9.60
N LEU A 473 15.75 25.57 -9.30
CA LEU A 473 15.27 25.99 -7.99
C LEU A 473 15.69 25.04 -6.86
N LEU A 474 15.69 23.73 -7.11
CA LEU A 474 16.17 22.73 -6.15
C LEU A 474 17.67 22.90 -5.89
N LEU A 475 18.46 23.11 -6.95
CA LEU A 475 19.91 23.35 -6.85
C LEU A 475 20.23 24.64 -6.08
N GLU A 476 19.49 25.72 -6.32
CA GLU A 476 19.63 26.96 -5.58
C GLU A 476 19.28 26.80 -4.08
N GLN A 477 18.22 26.08 -3.77
CA GLN A 477 17.83 25.80 -2.37
C GLN A 477 18.91 24.95 -1.66
N TRP A 478 19.47 23.95 -2.37
CA TRP A 478 20.55 23.11 -1.84
C TRP A 478 21.81 23.92 -1.59
N ARG A 479 22.23 24.78 -2.54
CA ARG A 479 23.38 25.68 -2.40
C ARG A 479 23.22 26.68 -1.26
N ARG A 480 22.02 27.24 -1.04
CA ARG A 480 21.73 28.11 0.10
C ARG A 480 21.85 27.38 1.44
N LYS A 481 21.35 26.14 1.52
CA LYS A 481 21.48 25.31 2.73
C LYS A 481 22.93 24.92 3.02
N SER A 482 23.71 24.54 2.01
CA SER A 482 25.11 24.20 2.22
C SER A 482 25.94 25.42 2.69
N ARG A 483 25.68 26.61 2.15
CA ARG A 483 26.33 27.86 2.63
C ARG A 483 25.95 28.22 4.07
N LEU A 484 24.73 27.93 4.51
CA LEU A 484 24.31 28.18 5.90
C LEU A 484 24.88 27.12 6.88
N SER A 485 25.18 25.91 6.41
CA SER A 485 25.81 24.85 7.23
C SER A 485 27.35 25.00 7.33
N THR A 486 27.98 25.76 6.45
CA THR A 486 29.42 26.06 6.50
C THR A 486 29.73 27.38 7.18
N ALA A 487 28.73 28.18 7.53
CA ALA A 487 28.85 29.47 8.20
C ALA A 487 28.43 29.44 9.68
N GLY A 488 28.05 28.30 10.22
CA GLY A 488 27.78 28.04 11.65
C GLY A 488 28.56 26.82 12.14
#